data_4e3c825ce12f15529c883e6721e36a66
#
_entry.id   4e3c825ce12f15529c883e6721e36a66
#
_cell.length_a   1.000
_cell.length_b   1.000
_cell.length_c   1.000
_cell.angle_alpha   90.00
_cell.angle_beta   90.00
_cell.angle_gamma   90.00
#
_symmetry.space_group_name_H-M   'P 1'
#
loop_
_entity.id
_entity.type
_entity.pdbx_description
1 polymer ?
#
loop_
_entity_poly.entity_id
_entity_poly.type
_entity_poly.pdbx_seq_one_letter_code
_entity_poly.pdbx_strand_id
1 'polypeptide(L)'
;MRTPLRIGTTVTAGLLLAACSSPREAAQSDSAAGGSPMSKIDSTEVRTTAEGGGGPAAAGPQQQAVLTALGGLGGKPIETLTPQEARKQPTPTSAVMAVLKQQGKDTTPTALVPGVTSADRSVAGAAGQIPARIYTPAGAGPFPVIVYYHGGGWVIGSKEVYDGGARGLAKAANAVVVSVDYRLAPEHKFPAQHDDALAAYRWAARNAASLKGDTSRMALAGESAGGNLAVATAVAVRDDAQLPKPKHVISVYPIAQPDTTTASYTTYANAKPLNRPMMGWFAKHATRTPADLKDPRINLVGANLKGIAPVTIINAQIDPLLDDGARLERALRDAGVAVERRLYDGVAHEFFGQAAVVDEAKEAQQYAGDRLKAAFGGR
;
A
#
# COMPACT_ATOMS: atom_id res chain seq x y z
N MET A 1 -6.07 -65.88 19.00
CA MET A 1 -5.50 -66.39 20.31
C MET A 1 -5.05 -65.19 21.12
N ARG A 2 -5.83 -65.03 22.19
CA ARG A 2 -5.45 -64.61 23.54
C ARG A 2 -4.79 -63.25 23.81
N THR A 3 -5.61 -62.30 24.23
CA THR A 3 -5.41 -61.33 25.34
C THR A 3 -5.02 -62.09 26.63
N PRO A 4 -4.64 -61.50 27.76
CA PRO A 4 -5.06 -60.23 28.40
C PRO A 4 -3.98 -59.48 29.24
N LEU A 5 -4.22 -58.18 29.64
CA LEU A 5 -4.80 -57.64 30.90
C LEU A 5 -3.86 -57.52 32.11
N ARG A 6 -3.70 -56.35 32.70
CA ARG A 6 -4.05 -55.87 34.08
C ARG A 6 -3.24 -54.62 34.42
N ILE A 7 -3.86 -53.47 34.70
CA ILE A 7 -4.52 -52.92 35.92
C ILE A 7 -3.55 -52.72 37.10
N GLY A 8 -3.49 -51.52 37.57
CA GLY A 8 -2.86 -51.11 38.84
C GLY A 8 -3.08 -49.63 39.18
N THR A 9 -4.16 -49.35 39.85
CA THR A 9 -4.60 -48.13 40.55
C THR A 9 -3.82 -47.90 41.85
N THR A 10 -3.69 -46.63 42.28
CA THR A 10 -4.00 -46.07 43.65
C THR A 10 -3.47 -44.62 43.71
N VAL A 11 -4.25 -43.63 43.85
CA VAL A 11 -4.94 -42.85 44.91
C VAL A 11 -4.13 -42.67 46.17
N THR A 12 -3.80 -41.46 46.53
CA THR A 12 -4.07 -40.92 47.86
C THR A 12 -4.02 -39.37 47.87
N ALA A 13 -5.00 -38.84 48.53
CA ALA A 13 -5.28 -37.45 48.84
C ALA A 13 -4.58 -37.00 50.12
N GLY A 14 -4.45 -35.72 50.32
CA GLY A 14 -4.02 -35.13 51.58
C GLY A 14 -4.25 -33.63 51.62
N LEU A 15 -5.14 -33.24 52.44
CA LEU A 15 -5.88 -32.01 52.64
C LEU A 15 -5.17 -31.04 53.62
N LEU A 16 -5.53 -29.70 53.47
CA LEU A 16 -5.72 -28.66 54.52
C LEU A 16 -4.44 -28.03 55.15
N LEU A 17 -4.33 -26.75 55.46
CA LEU A 17 -5.19 -25.69 55.99
C LEU A 17 -4.48 -24.32 55.91
N ALA A 18 -5.17 -23.31 55.58
CA ALA A 18 -5.44 -21.96 55.94
C ALA A 18 -4.67 -21.30 57.12
N ALA A 19 -4.31 -20.01 56.98
CA ALA A 19 -4.79 -18.90 57.80
C ALA A 19 -4.03 -17.58 57.57
N CYS A 20 -4.78 -16.56 57.24
CA CYS A 20 -4.80 -15.13 57.64
C CYS A 20 -3.60 -14.47 58.33
N SER A 21 -3.19 -13.29 57.84
CA SER A 21 -3.49 -11.95 58.43
C SER A 21 -2.51 -10.86 57.92
N SER A 22 -3.05 -9.73 57.55
CA SER A 22 -2.38 -8.41 57.36
C SER A 22 -2.32 -7.69 58.73
N PRO A 23 -1.89 -6.40 58.85
CA PRO A 23 -0.95 -5.54 58.11
C PRO A 23 0.07 -4.79 59.02
N ARG A 24 0.98 -3.97 58.45
CA ARG A 24 1.44 -2.66 58.97
C ARG A 24 2.69 -2.15 58.25
N GLU A 25 2.54 -1.06 57.63
CA GLU A 25 3.10 0.31 57.73
C GLU A 25 4.60 0.53 57.99
N ALA A 26 5.14 1.36 57.08
CA ALA A 26 6.09 2.47 57.22
C ALA A 26 7.58 2.21 57.46
N ALA A 27 8.42 2.67 56.57
CA ALA A 27 9.25 3.89 56.72
C ALA A 27 10.27 4.03 55.58
N GLN A 28 10.50 5.31 55.21
CA GLN A 28 11.43 5.84 54.22
C GLN A 28 12.90 5.59 54.58
N SER A 29 13.75 5.46 53.55
CA SER A 29 15.03 6.16 53.50
C SER A 29 15.61 6.20 52.09
N ASP A 30 16.08 7.38 51.70
CA ASP A 30 16.77 7.76 50.48
C ASP A 30 18.07 7.00 50.25
N SER A 31 18.35 6.74 48.96
CA SER A 31 19.70 7.07 48.40
C SER A 31 19.70 7.00 46.87
N ALA A 32 20.24 8.05 46.27
CA ALA A 32 20.38 8.30 44.86
C ALA A 32 21.49 7.42 44.23
N ALA A 33 21.26 6.99 42.98
CA ALA A 33 22.31 6.87 41.95
C ALA A 33 21.71 6.69 40.55
N GLY A 34 21.92 7.64 39.72
CA GLY A 34 22.27 7.75 38.31
C GLY A 34 21.72 6.68 37.32
N GLY A 35 20.69 7.05 36.57
CA GLY A 35 20.33 6.41 35.32
C GLY A 35 19.87 7.46 34.34
N SER A 36 20.61 7.61 33.22
CA SER A 36 20.33 8.52 32.12
C SER A 36 18.91 8.32 31.56
N PRO A 37 18.24 9.39 31.13
CA PRO A 37 16.86 9.31 30.65
C PRO A 37 16.81 8.70 29.24
N MET A 38 16.16 7.57 29.11
CA MET A 38 15.57 7.13 27.84
C MET A 38 14.61 8.21 27.37
N SER A 39 14.89 8.82 26.22
CA SER A 39 14.02 9.77 25.58
C SER A 39 12.66 9.12 25.34
N LYS A 40 11.64 9.69 25.94
CA LYS A 40 10.25 9.41 25.61
C LYS A 40 10.05 9.75 24.15
N ILE A 41 9.79 8.75 23.33
CA ILE A 41 9.22 8.95 21.99
C ILE A 41 7.83 9.52 22.26
N ASP A 42 7.67 10.77 21.88
CA ASP A 42 6.42 11.51 21.94
C ASP A 42 5.39 10.74 21.10
N SER A 43 4.38 10.22 21.77
CA SER A 43 3.23 9.60 21.13
C SER A 43 2.40 10.71 20.53
N THR A 44 2.75 11.14 19.32
CA THR A 44 1.91 12.03 18.53
C THR A 44 0.57 11.32 18.32
N GLU A 45 -0.46 11.86 18.91
CA GLU A 45 -1.84 11.40 18.85
C GLU A 45 -2.23 11.04 17.42
N VAL A 46 -2.52 9.77 17.20
CA VAL A 46 -3.27 9.31 16.04
C VAL A 46 -4.64 9.96 16.15
N ARG A 47 -4.84 11.08 15.46
CA ARG A 47 -6.18 11.66 15.32
C ARG A 47 -7.06 10.66 14.57
N THR A 48 -7.80 9.88 15.30
CA THR A 48 -9.02 9.27 14.81
C THR A 48 -10.03 10.41 14.63
N THR A 49 -10.06 11.06 13.47
CA THR A 49 -11.15 11.96 13.15
C THR A 49 -12.40 11.15 12.93
N ALA A 50 -13.12 10.95 14.02
CA ALA A 50 -14.54 10.72 13.98
C ALA A 50 -15.24 12.01 13.57
N GLU A 51 -16.24 11.88 12.68
CA GLU A 51 -17.46 12.68 12.64
C GLU A 51 -17.32 14.19 12.95
N GLY A 52 -17.09 14.98 11.92
CA GLY A 52 -17.24 16.42 11.94
C GLY A 52 -17.94 16.88 10.68
N GLY A 53 -19.18 17.38 10.82
CA GLY A 53 -19.99 17.98 9.75
C GLY A 53 -19.39 19.27 9.22
N GLY A 54 -18.28 19.16 8.48
CA GLY A 54 -17.70 20.21 7.66
C GLY A 54 -17.80 19.82 6.20
N GLY A 55 -17.96 20.81 5.31
CA GLY A 55 -17.93 20.59 3.86
C GLY A 55 -16.64 19.89 3.40
N PRO A 56 -16.51 19.56 2.09
CA PRO A 56 -15.33 18.87 1.57
C PRO A 56 -14.06 19.68 1.90
N ALA A 57 -13.00 18.96 2.33
CA ALA A 57 -11.71 19.57 2.61
C ALA A 57 -11.14 20.26 1.37
N ALA A 58 -10.43 21.37 1.57
CA ALA A 58 -9.74 22.08 0.49
C ALA A 58 -8.33 21.49 0.29
N ALA A 59 -7.85 21.48 -0.95
CA ALA A 59 -6.49 21.10 -1.27
C ALA A 59 -5.48 22.11 -0.68
N GLY A 60 -4.38 21.61 -0.14
CA GLY A 60 -3.24 22.44 0.25
C GLY A 60 -2.62 23.15 -0.97
N PRO A 61 -1.87 24.24 -0.75
CA PRO A 61 -1.40 25.07 -1.86
C PRO A 61 -0.61 24.32 -2.93
N GLN A 62 0.27 23.41 -2.54
CA GLN A 62 1.08 22.63 -3.48
C GLN A 62 0.22 21.62 -4.25
N GLN A 63 -0.70 20.92 -3.58
CA GLN A 63 -1.65 20.03 -4.22
C GLN A 63 -2.58 20.81 -5.17
N GLN A 64 -3.04 21.99 -4.78
CA GLN A 64 -3.88 22.86 -5.61
C GLN A 64 -3.12 23.30 -6.88
N ALA A 65 -1.82 23.59 -6.77
CA ALA A 65 -1.00 23.94 -7.93
C ALA A 65 -0.95 22.78 -8.96
N VAL A 66 -0.81 21.53 -8.49
CA VAL A 66 -0.85 20.34 -9.35
C VAL A 66 -2.22 20.15 -9.99
N LEU A 67 -3.31 20.30 -9.22
CA LEU A 67 -4.68 20.20 -9.74
C LEU A 67 -4.99 21.28 -10.78
N THR A 68 -4.52 22.51 -10.55
CA THR A 68 -4.64 23.61 -11.50
C THR A 68 -3.87 23.34 -12.79
N ALA A 69 -2.62 22.86 -12.66
CA ALA A 69 -1.81 22.46 -13.83
C ALA A 69 -2.47 21.33 -14.62
N LEU A 70 -3.02 20.32 -13.93
CA LEU A 70 -3.74 19.22 -14.59
C LEU A 70 -4.95 19.73 -15.39
N GLY A 71 -5.75 20.63 -14.79
CA GLY A 71 -6.88 21.28 -15.49
C GLY A 71 -6.44 22.08 -16.71
N GLY A 72 -5.30 22.77 -16.63
CA GLY A 72 -4.72 23.57 -17.72
C GLY A 72 -4.19 22.75 -18.90
N LEU A 73 -3.98 21.43 -18.73
CA LEU A 73 -3.54 20.54 -19.80
C LEU A 73 -4.67 20.13 -20.77
N GLY A 74 -5.92 20.56 -20.53
CA GLY A 74 -7.04 20.38 -21.46
C GLY A 74 -7.57 18.95 -21.57
N GLY A 75 -7.36 18.13 -20.53
CA GLY A 75 -7.92 16.76 -20.46
C GLY A 75 -9.45 16.77 -20.41
N LYS A 76 -10.06 15.71 -20.94
CA LYS A 76 -11.50 15.46 -20.85
C LYS A 76 -11.79 14.52 -19.67
N PRO A 77 -13.01 14.59 -19.06
CA PRO A 77 -13.41 13.63 -18.04
C PRO A 77 -13.35 12.20 -18.60
N ILE A 78 -12.54 11.33 -17.98
CA ILE A 78 -12.27 10.00 -18.55
C ILE A 78 -13.51 9.10 -18.56
N GLU A 79 -14.46 9.34 -17.65
CA GLU A 79 -15.74 8.62 -17.60
C GLU A 79 -16.64 8.86 -18.80
N THR A 80 -16.32 9.85 -19.64
CA THR A 80 -17.01 10.15 -20.90
C THR A 80 -16.30 9.57 -22.12
N LEU A 81 -15.15 8.93 -21.93
CA LEU A 81 -14.26 8.47 -22.98
C LEU A 81 -14.26 6.95 -23.11
N THR A 82 -13.80 6.46 -24.26
CA THR A 82 -13.37 5.07 -24.39
C THR A 82 -12.09 4.82 -23.58
N PRO A 83 -11.79 3.58 -23.17
CA PRO A 83 -10.52 3.28 -22.48
C PRO A 83 -9.27 3.70 -23.26
N GLN A 84 -9.28 3.55 -24.59
CA GLN A 84 -8.17 3.95 -25.46
C GLN A 84 -7.97 5.47 -25.51
N GLU A 85 -9.04 6.25 -25.48
CA GLU A 85 -8.97 7.72 -25.38
C GLU A 85 -8.56 8.16 -23.98
N ALA A 86 -9.07 7.50 -22.93
CA ALA A 86 -8.74 7.79 -21.53
C ALA A 86 -7.23 7.61 -21.27
N ARG A 87 -6.60 6.57 -21.83
CA ARG A 87 -5.14 6.32 -21.73
C ARG A 87 -4.27 7.40 -22.37
N LYS A 88 -4.84 8.25 -23.23
CA LYS A 88 -4.14 9.36 -23.90
C LYS A 88 -4.35 10.70 -23.19
N GLN A 89 -5.16 10.76 -22.15
CA GLN A 89 -5.42 11.99 -21.42
C GLN A 89 -4.20 12.43 -20.60
N PRO A 90 -4.07 13.74 -20.31
CA PRO A 90 -3.09 14.22 -19.34
C PRO A 90 -3.20 13.50 -17.99
N THR A 91 -2.07 13.23 -17.39
CA THR A 91 -1.94 12.48 -16.13
C THR A 91 -1.51 13.39 -14.97
N PRO A 92 -1.68 12.99 -13.72
CA PRO A 92 -1.10 13.69 -12.58
C PRO A 92 0.42 13.91 -12.73
N THR A 93 1.14 12.93 -13.29
CA THR A 93 2.57 13.08 -13.61
C THR A 93 2.83 14.18 -14.64
N SER A 94 1.98 14.31 -15.67
CA SER A 94 2.07 15.41 -16.65
C SER A 94 1.90 16.77 -15.96
N ALA A 95 1.01 16.86 -14.97
CA ALA A 95 0.80 18.08 -14.18
C ALA A 95 2.01 18.42 -13.31
N VAL A 96 2.61 17.43 -12.64
CA VAL A 96 3.85 17.60 -11.87
C VAL A 96 4.96 18.15 -12.77
N MET A 97 5.13 17.59 -13.97
CA MET A 97 6.12 18.06 -14.95
C MET A 97 5.84 19.50 -15.40
N ALA A 98 4.58 19.88 -15.55
CA ALA A 98 4.19 21.25 -15.89
C ALA A 98 4.55 22.22 -14.75
N VAL A 99 4.25 21.89 -13.50
CA VAL A 99 4.62 22.69 -12.32
C VAL A 99 6.15 22.85 -12.23
N LEU A 100 6.91 21.78 -12.37
CA LEU A 100 8.38 21.83 -12.33
C LEU A 100 8.97 22.72 -13.44
N LYS A 101 8.44 22.63 -14.66
CA LYS A 101 8.86 23.47 -15.79
C LYS A 101 8.55 24.95 -15.52
N GLN A 102 7.40 25.28 -14.95
CA GLN A 102 7.07 26.65 -14.54
C GLN A 102 8.05 27.19 -13.48
N GLN A 103 8.58 26.29 -12.63
CA GLN A 103 9.58 26.62 -11.61
C GLN A 103 11.01 26.64 -12.13
N GLY A 104 11.23 26.38 -13.44
CA GLY A 104 12.57 26.28 -14.04
C GLY A 104 13.41 25.10 -13.52
N LYS A 105 12.76 24.06 -12.98
CA LYS A 105 13.44 22.89 -12.44
C LYS A 105 13.71 21.83 -13.49
N ASP A 106 14.82 21.09 -13.33
CA ASP A 106 15.10 19.90 -14.13
C ASP A 106 14.08 18.80 -13.85
N THR A 107 13.49 18.28 -14.93
CA THR A 107 12.47 17.22 -14.87
C THR A 107 13.01 15.82 -15.16
N THR A 108 14.34 15.67 -15.29
CA THR A 108 14.93 14.34 -15.49
C THR A 108 14.75 13.46 -14.25
N PRO A 109 14.48 12.16 -14.42
CA PRO A 109 14.27 11.26 -13.29
C PRO A 109 15.45 11.25 -12.29
N THR A 110 16.68 11.43 -12.77
CA THR A 110 17.88 11.48 -11.94
C THR A 110 18.02 12.78 -11.14
N ALA A 111 17.49 13.88 -11.65
CA ALA A 111 17.42 15.16 -10.92
C ALA A 111 16.32 15.12 -9.86
N LEU A 112 15.16 14.50 -10.17
CA LEU A 112 14.02 14.40 -9.25
C LEU A 112 14.31 13.45 -8.08
N VAL A 113 14.97 12.31 -8.35
CA VAL A 113 15.32 11.31 -7.31
C VAL A 113 16.78 10.84 -7.51
N PRO A 114 17.76 11.60 -7.02
CA PRO A 114 19.16 11.24 -7.16
C PRO A 114 19.52 9.92 -6.48
N GLY A 115 20.40 9.16 -7.13
CA GLY A 115 20.92 7.89 -6.60
C GLY A 115 20.00 6.69 -6.85
N VAL A 116 18.99 6.81 -7.74
CA VAL A 116 18.19 5.69 -8.23
C VAL A 116 18.31 5.61 -9.74
N THR A 117 18.84 4.50 -10.25
CA THR A 117 18.84 4.17 -11.67
C THR A 117 17.62 3.35 -12.04
N SER A 118 17.24 3.33 -13.32
CA SER A 118 16.15 2.46 -13.79
C SER A 118 16.47 1.84 -15.13
N ALA A 119 15.91 0.65 -15.39
CA ALA A 119 16.03 -0.07 -16.66
C ALA A 119 14.73 -0.81 -16.94
N ASP A 120 14.25 -0.71 -18.19
CA ASP A 120 13.07 -1.44 -18.65
C ASP A 120 13.45 -2.89 -18.97
N ARG A 121 12.55 -3.81 -18.64
CA ARG A 121 12.67 -5.25 -18.90
C ARG A 121 11.32 -5.86 -19.23
N SER A 122 11.35 -7.02 -19.88
CA SER A 122 10.19 -7.93 -19.92
C SER A 122 10.30 -8.93 -18.77
N VAL A 123 9.18 -9.15 -18.08
CA VAL A 123 9.07 -10.09 -16.97
C VAL A 123 7.92 -11.06 -17.24
N ALA A 124 7.95 -12.23 -16.61
CA ALA A 124 6.87 -13.20 -16.81
C ALA A 124 5.59 -12.73 -16.14
N GLY A 125 4.54 -12.51 -16.92
CA GLY A 125 3.15 -12.39 -16.49
C GLY A 125 2.44 -13.75 -16.52
N ALA A 126 1.15 -13.76 -16.22
CA ALA A 126 0.36 -14.99 -16.17
C ALA A 126 0.06 -15.58 -17.55
N ALA A 127 0.02 -14.76 -18.60
CA ALA A 127 -0.29 -15.17 -19.96
C ALA A 127 0.76 -14.70 -20.99
N GLY A 128 2.01 -14.65 -20.58
CA GLY A 128 3.13 -14.22 -21.43
C GLY A 128 3.98 -13.16 -20.75
N GLN A 129 4.83 -12.50 -21.54
CA GLN A 129 5.71 -11.46 -21.04
C GLN A 129 4.92 -10.14 -20.86
N ILE A 130 5.19 -9.43 -19.79
CA ILE A 130 4.68 -8.07 -19.51
C ILE A 130 5.85 -7.11 -19.32
N PRO A 131 5.70 -5.81 -19.69
CA PRO A 131 6.73 -4.82 -19.46
C PRO A 131 6.92 -4.56 -17.95
N ALA A 132 8.13 -4.23 -17.54
CA ALA A 132 8.46 -3.79 -16.18
C ALA A 132 9.58 -2.77 -16.23
N ARG A 133 9.64 -1.93 -15.20
CA ARG A 133 10.79 -1.06 -14.91
C ARG A 133 11.39 -1.45 -13.59
N ILE A 134 12.71 -1.69 -13.61
CA ILE A 134 13.48 -2.04 -12.42
C ILE A 134 14.21 -0.80 -11.93
N TYR A 135 13.88 -0.35 -10.75
CA TYR A 135 14.57 0.74 -10.07
C TYR A 135 15.60 0.16 -9.11
N THR A 136 16.84 0.64 -9.23
CA THR A 136 17.96 0.15 -8.42
C THR A 136 18.59 1.32 -7.66
N PRO A 137 18.63 1.31 -6.33
CA PRO A 137 19.31 2.32 -5.55
C PRO A 137 20.85 2.21 -5.72
N ALA A 138 21.57 3.29 -5.40
CA ALA A 138 23.03 3.28 -5.38
C ALA A 138 23.56 2.32 -4.31
N GLY A 139 24.65 1.62 -4.61
CA GLY A 139 25.31 0.68 -3.68
C GLY A 139 25.54 -0.69 -4.30
N ALA A 140 26.17 -1.57 -3.51
CA ALA A 140 26.55 -2.92 -3.95
C ALA A 140 25.42 -3.94 -3.84
N GLY A 141 24.47 -3.77 -2.90
CA GLY A 141 23.47 -4.79 -2.53
C GLY A 141 24.08 -5.91 -1.66
N PRO A 142 23.37 -7.05 -1.46
CA PRO A 142 22.03 -7.28 -1.97
C PRO A 142 20.99 -6.40 -1.31
N PHE A 143 20.05 -5.89 -2.10
CA PHE A 143 18.99 -5.01 -1.64
C PHE A 143 17.70 -5.78 -1.31
N PRO A 144 16.83 -5.30 -0.43
CA PRO A 144 15.45 -5.76 -0.39
C PRO A 144 14.77 -5.59 -1.74
N VAL A 145 13.72 -6.37 -2.02
CA VAL A 145 12.98 -6.32 -3.29
C VAL A 145 11.52 -5.97 -3.04
N ILE A 146 11.02 -4.96 -3.71
CA ILE A 146 9.63 -4.54 -3.66
C ILE A 146 9.01 -4.79 -5.04
N VAL A 147 7.91 -5.52 -5.11
CA VAL A 147 7.09 -5.58 -6.33
C VAL A 147 6.00 -4.51 -6.21
N TYR A 148 5.96 -3.64 -7.22
CA TYR A 148 5.12 -2.45 -7.22
C TYR A 148 4.08 -2.51 -8.34
N TYR A 149 2.83 -2.22 -7.98
CA TYR A 149 1.70 -2.20 -8.88
C TYR A 149 1.14 -0.78 -8.99
N HIS A 150 1.06 -0.28 -10.23
CA HIS A 150 0.51 1.03 -10.50
C HIS A 150 -1.01 1.10 -10.32
N GLY A 151 -1.56 2.30 -10.19
CA GLY A 151 -2.99 2.58 -10.12
C GLY A 151 -3.68 2.66 -11.49
N GLY A 152 -4.80 3.39 -11.55
CA GLY A 152 -5.57 3.59 -12.77
C GLY A 152 -6.72 2.60 -12.99
N GLY A 153 -7.31 2.09 -11.91
CA GLY A 153 -8.55 1.29 -11.93
C GLY A 153 -8.48 0.03 -12.77
N TRP A 154 -7.28 -0.54 -12.97
CA TRP A 154 -7.01 -1.70 -13.84
C TRP A 154 -7.28 -1.45 -15.33
N VAL A 155 -7.62 -0.22 -15.74
CA VAL A 155 -8.01 0.16 -17.12
C VAL A 155 -7.01 1.09 -17.76
N ILE A 156 -6.43 1.99 -16.99
CA ILE A 156 -5.43 2.99 -17.42
C ILE A 156 -4.18 2.89 -16.54
N GLY A 157 -3.21 3.78 -16.77
CA GLY A 157 -1.96 3.80 -16.01
C GLY A 157 -0.86 2.96 -16.65
N SER A 158 0.36 3.19 -16.21
CA SER A 158 1.57 2.45 -16.61
C SER A 158 2.72 2.77 -15.66
N LYS A 159 3.82 2.02 -15.79
CA LYS A 159 5.07 2.28 -15.08
C LYS A 159 5.64 3.69 -15.31
N GLU A 160 5.32 4.31 -16.48
CA GLU A 160 5.71 5.68 -16.78
C GLU A 160 4.90 6.69 -15.94
N VAL A 161 3.60 6.50 -15.88
CA VAL A 161 2.68 7.39 -15.13
C VAL A 161 2.98 7.34 -13.63
N TYR A 162 3.36 6.18 -13.12
CA TYR A 162 3.63 5.95 -11.68
C TYR A 162 5.13 5.90 -11.34
N ASP A 163 6.00 6.42 -12.23
CA ASP A 163 7.46 6.46 -11.99
C ASP A 163 7.83 7.18 -10.68
N GLY A 164 7.12 8.28 -10.37
CA GLY A 164 7.40 9.08 -9.17
C GLY A 164 7.22 8.31 -7.87
N GLY A 165 6.15 7.52 -7.73
CA GLY A 165 5.90 6.69 -6.56
C GLY A 165 6.90 5.54 -6.45
N ALA A 166 7.07 4.77 -7.53
CA ALA A 166 7.97 3.61 -7.55
C ALA A 166 9.43 4.01 -7.32
N ARG A 167 9.91 5.06 -7.99
CA ARG A 167 11.29 5.58 -7.87
C ARG A 167 11.54 6.19 -6.49
N GLY A 168 10.57 6.96 -5.98
CA GLY A 168 10.63 7.54 -4.63
C GLY A 168 10.71 6.46 -3.56
N LEU A 169 9.90 5.41 -3.70
CA LEU A 169 9.92 4.27 -2.77
C LEU A 169 11.25 3.50 -2.84
N ALA A 170 11.83 3.31 -4.04
CA ALA A 170 13.16 2.70 -4.20
C ALA A 170 14.23 3.47 -3.41
N LYS A 171 14.18 4.81 -3.46
CA LYS A 171 15.07 5.69 -2.69
C LYS A 171 14.81 5.59 -1.19
N ALA A 172 13.55 5.78 -0.79
CA ALA A 172 13.15 5.84 0.61
C ALA A 172 13.39 4.52 1.36
N ALA A 173 13.12 3.38 0.72
CA ALA A 173 13.32 2.06 1.30
C ALA A 173 14.75 1.52 1.12
N ASN A 174 15.59 2.16 0.29
CA ASN A 174 16.86 1.62 -0.18
C ASN A 174 16.70 0.17 -0.70
N ALA A 175 15.76 -0.01 -1.62
CA ALA A 175 15.34 -1.32 -2.14
C ALA A 175 15.27 -1.31 -3.67
N VAL A 176 15.50 -2.46 -4.29
CA VAL A 176 15.12 -2.65 -5.68
C VAL A 176 13.60 -2.67 -5.79
N VAL A 177 13.04 -1.87 -6.72
CA VAL A 177 11.61 -1.87 -7.01
C VAL A 177 11.38 -2.42 -8.41
N VAL A 178 10.50 -3.42 -8.50
CA VAL A 178 10.04 -4.03 -9.76
C VAL A 178 8.63 -3.51 -10.02
N SER A 179 8.51 -2.44 -10.82
CA SER A 179 7.22 -1.86 -11.23
C SER A 179 6.77 -2.52 -12.52
N VAL A 180 5.57 -3.09 -12.55
CA VAL A 180 5.09 -3.90 -13.67
C VAL A 180 3.88 -3.29 -14.35
N ASP A 181 3.85 -3.34 -15.68
CA ASP A 181 2.67 -3.06 -16.50
C ASP A 181 1.87 -4.35 -16.66
N TYR A 182 1.01 -4.63 -15.70
CA TYR A 182 0.07 -5.73 -15.80
C TYR A 182 -0.96 -5.48 -16.92
N ARG A 183 -1.53 -6.54 -17.48
CA ARG A 183 -2.52 -6.41 -18.56
C ARG A 183 -3.73 -5.60 -18.12
N LEU A 184 -4.13 -4.66 -18.95
CA LEU A 184 -5.23 -3.73 -18.68
C LEU A 184 -6.55 -4.22 -19.27
N ALA A 185 -7.64 -3.85 -18.61
CA ALA A 185 -9.00 -3.97 -19.13
C ALA A 185 -9.32 -2.77 -20.06
N PRO A 186 -10.28 -2.92 -20.98
CA PRO A 186 -11.18 -4.04 -21.18
C PRO A 186 -10.60 -5.19 -22.03
N GLU A 187 -9.40 -5.03 -22.59
CA GLU A 187 -8.76 -6.04 -23.42
C GLU A 187 -8.54 -7.34 -22.64
N HIS A 188 -8.19 -7.20 -21.36
CA HIS A 188 -8.01 -8.29 -20.43
C HIS A 188 -8.75 -7.96 -19.12
N LYS A 189 -10.00 -8.37 -19.04
CA LYS A 189 -10.82 -8.13 -17.84
C LYS A 189 -10.37 -8.98 -16.65
N PHE A 190 -10.85 -8.61 -15.47
CA PHE A 190 -10.66 -9.41 -14.26
C PHE A 190 -10.86 -10.92 -14.55
N PRO A 191 -9.97 -11.82 -14.06
CA PRO A 191 -8.92 -11.58 -13.06
C PRO A 191 -7.50 -11.32 -13.64
N ALA A 192 -7.35 -11.01 -14.90
CA ALA A 192 -6.05 -10.94 -15.59
C ALA A 192 -4.99 -10.08 -14.85
N GLN A 193 -5.40 -8.96 -14.23
CA GLN A 193 -4.54 -8.05 -13.49
C GLN A 193 -3.97 -8.70 -12.23
N HIS A 194 -4.81 -9.42 -11.50
CA HIS A 194 -4.44 -10.13 -10.27
C HIS A 194 -3.56 -11.34 -10.58
N ASP A 195 -3.84 -12.03 -11.67
CA ASP A 195 -3.02 -13.16 -12.13
C ASP A 195 -1.61 -12.68 -12.53
N ASP A 196 -1.51 -11.55 -13.26
CA ASP A 196 -0.22 -10.93 -13.63
C ASP A 196 0.52 -10.40 -12.40
N ALA A 197 -0.18 -9.82 -11.42
CA ALA A 197 0.43 -9.33 -10.20
C ALA A 197 1.13 -10.47 -9.42
N LEU A 198 0.46 -11.61 -9.27
CA LEU A 198 1.04 -12.78 -8.64
C LEU A 198 2.20 -13.37 -9.47
N ALA A 199 2.05 -13.42 -10.80
CA ALA A 199 3.11 -13.90 -11.70
C ALA A 199 4.36 -13.01 -11.62
N ALA A 200 4.19 -11.69 -11.56
CA ALA A 200 5.28 -10.74 -11.38
C ALA A 200 6.00 -10.91 -10.04
N TYR A 201 5.27 -11.17 -8.96
CA TYR A 201 5.87 -11.50 -7.66
C TYR A 201 6.70 -12.78 -7.74
N ARG A 202 6.16 -13.83 -8.35
CA ARG A 202 6.88 -15.10 -8.59
C ARG A 202 8.15 -14.89 -9.42
N TRP A 203 8.05 -14.06 -10.46
CA TRP A 203 9.20 -13.72 -11.30
C TRP A 203 10.26 -12.96 -10.48
N ALA A 204 9.88 -11.96 -9.72
CA ALA A 204 10.79 -11.19 -8.88
C ALA A 204 11.52 -12.08 -7.86
N ALA A 205 10.79 -13.00 -7.22
CA ALA A 205 11.39 -13.96 -6.29
C ALA A 205 12.44 -14.86 -6.94
N ARG A 206 12.16 -15.37 -8.16
CA ARG A 206 13.09 -16.25 -8.87
C ARG A 206 14.31 -15.52 -9.45
N ASN A 207 14.18 -14.22 -9.72
CA ASN A 207 15.18 -13.41 -10.40
C ASN A 207 15.89 -12.40 -9.49
N ALA A 208 15.59 -12.37 -8.20
CA ALA A 208 16.11 -11.38 -7.25
C ALA A 208 17.63 -11.25 -7.31
N ALA A 209 18.37 -12.35 -7.34
CA ALA A 209 19.84 -12.35 -7.41
C ALA A 209 20.36 -11.59 -8.64
N SER A 210 19.73 -11.74 -9.82
CA SER A 210 20.10 -11.01 -11.04
C SER A 210 19.79 -9.51 -10.98
N LEU A 211 18.94 -9.10 -10.01
CA LEU A 211 18.57 -7.72 -9.72
C LEU A 211 19.39 -7.13 -8.55
N LYS A 212 20.42 -7.83 -8.07
CA LYS A 212 21.13 -7.52 -6.80
C LYS A 212 20.18 -7.54 -5.60
N GLY A 213 19.12 -8.35 -5.65
CA GLY A 213 18.08 -8.44 -4.63
C GLY A 213 18.24 -9.64 -3.71
N ASP A 214 17.59 -9.56 -2.56
CA ASP A 214 17.55 -10.55 -1.51
C ASP A 214 16.12 -11.06 -1.32
N THR A 215 15.88 -12.32 -1.64
CA THR A 215 14.55 -12.95 -1.53
C THR A 215 14.05 -13.11 -0.09
N SER A 216 14.93 -13.04 0.90
CA SER A 216 14.53 -13.08 2.31
C SER A 216 13.88 -11.75 2.77
N ARG A 217 14.03 -10.69 1.98
CA ARG A 217 13.56 -9.33 2.25
C ARG A 217 12.70 -8.80 1.09
N MET A 218 11.60 -9.50 0.81
CA MET A 218 10.63 -9.08 -0.19
C MET A 218 9.46 -8.33 0.43
N ALA A 219 8.87 -7.41 -0.34
CA ALA A 219 7.65 -6.67 0.02
C ALA A 219 6.78 -6.41 -1.21
N LEU A 220 5.56 -5.98 -0.96
CA LEU A 220 4.59 -5.57 -1.96
C LEU A 220 4.22 -4.11 -1.74
N ALA A 221 4.02 -3.37 -2.82
CA ALA A 221 3.54 -2.00 -2.75
C ALA A 221 2.65 -1.70 -3.96
N GLY A 222 1.75 -0.73 -3.81
CA GLY A 222 0.96 -0.26 -4.94
C GLY A 222 0.02 0.86 -4.57
N GLU A 223 -0.49 1.54 -5.59
CA GLU A 223 -1.35 2.72 -5.48
C GLU A 223 -2.74 2.43 -6.06
N SER A 224 -3.82 2.83 -5.38
CA SER A 224 -5.19 2.71 -5.88
C SER A 224 -5.56 1.26 -6.23
N ALA A 225 -5.86 0.97 -7.50
CA ALA A 225 -6.02 -0.40 -8.01
C ALA A 225 -4.76 -1.25 -7.74
N GLY A 226 -3.56 -0.66 -7.78
CA GLY A 226 -2.31 -1.33 -7.41
C GLY A 226 -2.20 -1.59 -5.91
N GLY A 227 -2.75 -0.73 -5.07
CA GLY A 227 -2.87 -0.96 -3.63
C GLY A 227 -3.74 -2.17 -3.30
N ASN A 228 -4.82 -2.35 -4.07
CA ASN A 228 -5.63 -3.56 -4.06
C ASN A 228 -4.80 -4.79 -4.48
N LEU A 229 -4.11 -4.70 -5.63
CA LEU A 229 -3.27 -5.80 -6.13
C LEU A 229 -2.19 -6.22 -5.13
N ALA A 230 -1.59 -5.27 -4.40
CA ALA A 230 -0.56 -5.55 -3.40
C ALA A 230 -1.11 -6.42 -2.25
N VAL A 231 -2.29 -6.07 -1.71
CA VAL A 231 -2.95 -6.85 -0.64
C VAL A 231 -3.46 -8.19 -1.17
N ALA A 232 -4.11 -8.21 -2.34
CA ALA A 232 -4.59 -9.45 -2.96
C ALA A 232 -3.45 -10.42 -3.26
N THR A 233 -2.30 -9.91 -3.74
CA THR A 233 -1.10 -10.72 -3.96
C THR A 233 -0.54 -11.26 -2.65
N ALA A 234 -0.55 -10.48 -1.55
CA ALA A 234 -0.12 -10.98 -0.24
C ALA A 234 -0.99 -12.14 0.24
N VAL A 235 -2.32 -12.09 0.01
CA VAL A 235 -3.24 -13.20 0.29
C VAL A 235 -2.86 -14.44 -0.54
N ALA A 236 -2.66 -14.28 -1.83
CA ALA A 236 -2.29 -15.40 -2.73
C ALA A 236 -0.92 -16.01 -2.37
N VAL A 237 0.06 -15.17 -2.01
CA VAL A 237 1.41 -15.62 -1.60
C VAL A 237 1.36 -16.32 -0.24
N ARG A 238 0.49 -15.89 0.70
CA ARG A 238 0.29 -16.59 1.98
C ARG A 238 -0.02 -18.08 1.75
N ASP A 239 -0.85 -18.37 0.78
CA ASP A 239 -1.37 -19.70 0.50
C ASP A 239 -0.43 -20.54 -0.40
N ASP A 240 0.63 -19.95 -0.96
CA ASP A 240 1.64 -20.62 -1.78
C ASP A 240 2.91 -20.91 -0.97
N ALA A 241 3.08 -22.15 -0.52
CA ALA A 241 4.23 -22.55 0.31
C ALA A 241 5.59 -22.45 -0.41
N GLN A 242 5.62 -22.33 -1.73
CA GLN A 242 6.86 -22.28 -2.52
C GLN A 242 7.39 -20.85 -2.69
N LEU A 243 6.60 -19.84 -2.32
CA LEU A 243 7.00 -18.46 -2.47
C LEU A 243 7.54 -17.87 -1.16
N PRO A 244 8.59 -17.04 -1.21
CA PRO A 244 9.01 -16.25 -0.07
C PRO A 244 7.84 -15.34 0.35
N LYS A 245 7.56 -15.30 1.65
CA LYS A 245 6.48 -14.43 2.16
C LYS A 245 6.96 -12.99 2.18
N PRO A 246 6.14 -12.02 1.75
CA PRO A 246 6.49 -10.62 1.87
C PRO A 246 6.65 -10.26 3.35
N LYS A 247 7.60 -9.40 3.66
CA LYS A 247 7.82 -8.88 5.02
C LYS A 247 6.82 -7.78 5.36
N HIS A 248 6.32 -7.07 4.35
CA HIS A 248 5.40 -5.94 4.52
C HIS A 248 4.62 -5.67 3.23
N VAL A 249 3.46 -5.01 3.37
CA VAL A 249 2.66 -4.51 2.27
C VAL A 249 2.42 -3.02 2.46
N ILE A 250 2.72 -2.21 1.44
CA ILE A 250 2.34 -0.80 1.37
C ILE A 250 1.14 -0.67 0.43
N SER A 251 0.00 -0.26 0.96
CA SER A 251 -1.25 -0.11 0.21
C SER A 251 -1.69 1.35 0.25
N VAL A 252 -1.46 2.06 -0.87
CA VAL A 252 -1.67 3.50 -0.95
C VAL A 252 -3.04 3.77 -1.54
N TYR A 253 -3.90 4.48 -0.82
CA TYR A 253 -5.32 4.81 -1.14
C TYR A 253 -6.05 3.70 -1.91
N PRO A 254 -6.09 2.47 -1.37
CA PRO A 254 -6.51 1.30 -2.14
C PRO A 254 -8.00 1.31 -2.51
N ILE A 255 -8.33 0.69 -3.65
CA ILE A 255 -9.66 0.14 -3.86
C ILE A 255 -9.77 -1.09 -2.94
N ALA A 256 -10.73 -1.11 -2.01
CA ALA A 256 -10.84 -2.20 -1.05
C ALA A 256 -12.22 -2.87 -0.97
N GLN A 257 -13.24 -2.26 -1.57
CA GLN A 257 -14.61 -2.76 -1.48
C GLN A 257 -15.49 -2.19 -2.62
N PRO A 258 -16.63 -2.82 -2.95
CA PRO A 258 -17.48 -2.39 -4.07
C PRO A 258 -18.53 -1.32 -3.74
N ASP A 259 -18.70 -0.96 -2.46
CA ASP A 259 -19.73 -0.02 -2.02
C ASP A 259 -19.33 1.43 -2.30
N THR A 260 -19.95 2.06 -3.28
CA THR A 260 -19.72 3.46 -3.65
C THR A 260 -20.72 4.42 -2.99
N THR A 261 -21.39 4.01 -1.90
CA THR A 261 -22.38 4.82 -1.17
C THR A 261 -21.86 5.35 0.17
N THR A 262 -20.57 5.14 0.48
CA THR A 262 -19.95 5.60 1.72
C THR A 262 -19.88 7.11 1.81
N ALA A 263 -19.60 7.63 2.99
CA ALA A 263 -19.52 9.06 3.24
C ALA A 263 -18.47 9.74 2.35
N SER A 264 -17.28 9.12 2.18
CA SER A 264 -16.23 9.68 1.31
C SER A 264 -16.65 9.74 -0.16
N TYR A 265 -17.35 8.72 -0.67
CA TYR A 265 -17.90 8.75 -2.04
C TYR A 265 -18.98 9.81 -2.24
N THR A 266 -19.65 10.23 -1.18
CA THR A 266 -20.64 11.34 -1.22
C THR A 266 -19.93 12.68 -1.10
N THR A 267 -19.09 12.85 -0.11
CA THR A 267 -18.36 14.09 0.17
C THR A 267 -17.44 14.47 -0.98
N TYR A 268 -16.73 13.52 -1.54
CA TYR A 268 -15.75 13.71 -2.61
C TYR A 268 -16.24 13.20 -3.97
N ALA A 269 -17.58 13.18 -4.17
CA ALA A 269 -18.20 12.70 -5.41
C ALA A 269 -17.65 13.38 -6.68
N ASN A 270 -17.25 14.65 -6.58
CA ASN A 270 -16.73 15.47 -7.68
C ASN A 270 -15.25 15.85 -7.49
N ALA A 271 -14.51 15.15 -6.62
CA ALA A 271 -13.10 15.43 -6.41
C ALA A 271 -12.26 15.24 -7.69
N LYS A 272 -11.06 15.80 -7.66
CA LYS A 272 -10.06 15.68 -8.72
C LYS A 272 -8.77 15.15 -8.11
N PRO A 273 -8.01 14.31 -8.82
CA PRO A 273 -8.25 13.80 -10.17
C PRO A 273 -9.21 12.61 -10.25
N LEU A 274 -9.63 12.03 -9.11
CA LEU A 274 -10.56 10.90 -9.02
C LEU A 274 -11.92 11.38 -8.50
N ASN A 275 -13.01 10.92 -9.14
CA ASN A 275 -14.38 11.19 -8.74
C ASN A 275 -15.22 9.91 -8.71
N ARG A 276 -16.44 9.98 -8.17
CA ARG A 276 -17.36 8.84 -8.08
C ARG A 276 -17.79 8.28 -9.45
N PRO A 277 -18.15 9.09 -10.47
CA PRO A 277 -18.45 8.59 -11.82
C PRO A 277 -17.32 7.78 -12.42
N MET A 278 -16.06 8.20 -12.24
CA MET A 278 -14.89 7.45 -12.70
C MET A 278 -14.83 6.05 -12.09
N MET A 279 -15.17 5.89 -10.80
CA MET A 279 -15.18 4.58 -10.16
C MET A 279 -16.19 3.64 -10.81
N GLY A 280 -17.36 4.13 -11.18
CA GLY A 280 -18.36 3.37 -11.96
C GLY A 280 -17.83 2.97 -13.35
N TRP A 281 -17.13 3.90 -14.01
CA TRP A 281 -16.50 3.66 -15.31
C TRP A 281 -15.40 2.59 -15.21
N PHE A 282 -14.51 2.66 -14.22
CA PHE A 282 -13.50 1.64 -13.97
C PHE A 282 -14.13 0.27 -13.72
N ALA A 283 -15.12 0.17 -12.84
CA ALA A 283 -15.81 -1.08 -12.55
C ALA A 283 -16.44 -1.71 -13.80
N LYS A 284 -17.12 -0.90 -14.63
CA LYS A 284 -17.73 -1.34 -15.90
C LYS A 284 -16.71 -1.95 -16.87
N HIS A 285 -15.54 -1.35 -16.99
CA HIS A 285 -14.51 -1.79 -17.92
C HIS A 285 -13.65 -2.92 -17.39
N ALA A 286 -13.32 -2.91 -16.09
CA ALA A 286 -12.43 -3.87 -15.47
C ALA A 286 -13.09 -5.24 -15.25
N THR A 287 -14.40 -5.30 -15.01
CA THR A 287 -15.11 -6.55 -14.67
C THR A 287 -15.84 -7.16 -15.87
N ARG A 288 -16.01 -8.47 -15.84
CA ARG A 288 -16.79 -9.24 -16.82
C ARG A 288 -18.28 -9.09 -16.54
N THR A 289 -18.62 -9.17 -15.25
CA THR A 289 -19.99 -9.03 -14.72
C THR A 289 -19.93 -8.27 -13.39
N PRO A 290 -21.03 -7.69 -12.93
CA PRO A 290 -21.11 -7.08 -11.59
C PRO A 290 -20.78 -8.03 -10.44
N ALA A 291 -20.92 -9.34 -10.63
CA ALA A 291 -20.58 -10.34 -9.62
C ALA A 291 -19.07 -10.39 -9.33
N ASP A 292 -18.23 -10.05 -10.30
CA ASP A 292 -16.78 -9.98 -10.11
C ASP A 292 -16.38 -8.98 -9.00
N LEU A 293 -17.16 -7.92 -8.79
CA LEU A 293 -16.92 -6.95 -7.71
C LEU A 293 -17.03 -7.56 -6.30
N LYS A 294 -17.67 -8.72 -6.16
CA LYS A 294 -17.77 -9.45 -4.90
C LYS A 294 -16.64 -10.45 -4.69
N ASP A 295 -15.81 -10.69 -5.72
CA ASP A 295 -14.66 -11.59 -5.60
C ASP A 295 -13.70 -11.04 -4.52
N PRO A 296 -13.20 -11.89 -3.60
CA PRO A 296 -12.35 -11.44 -2.49
C PRO A 296 -11.02 -10.81 -2.93
N ARG A 297 -10.60 -10.95 -4.17
CA ARG A 297 -9.44 -10.25 -4.73
C ARG A 297 -9.73 -8.78 -5.03
N ILE A 298 -10.99 -8.41 -5.35
CA ILE A 298 -11.43 -7.02 -5.52
C ILE A 298 -11.99 -6.50 -4.19
N ASN A 299 -12.90 -7.24 -3.56
CA ASN A 299 -13.49 -6.91 -2.26
C ASN A 299 -12.60 -7.42 -1.13
N LEU A 300 -11.53 -6.70 -0.85
CA LEU A 300 -10.57 -7.06 0.20
C LEU A 300 -11.19 -7.02 1.60
N VAL A 301 -12.16 -6.13 1.84
CA VAL A 301 -12.87 -6.04 3.12
C VAL A 301 -13.64 -7.34 3.43
N GLY A 302 -14.12 -8.03 2.40
CA GLY A 302 -14.79 -9.33 2.52
C GLY A 302 -13.85 -10.54 2.39
N ALA A 303 -12.54 -10.33 2.24
CA ALA A 303 -11.58 -11.40 2.02
C ALA A 303 -11.11 -12.06 3.33
N ASN A 304 -10.59 -13.28 3.24
CA ASN A 304 -9.85 -13.89 4.35
C ASN A 304 -8.42 -13.32 4.41
N LEU A 305 -8.24 -12.27 5.23
CA LEU A 305 -6.98 -11.57 5.38
C LEU A 305 -6.05 -12.19 6.45
N LYS A 306 -6.53 -13.17 7.22
CA LYS A 306 -5.75 -13.78 8.32
C LYS A 306 -4.41 -14.32 7.82
N GLY A 307 -3.33 -13.97 8.53
CA GLY A 307 -2.00 -14.53 8.30
C GLY A 307 -1.21 -13.91 7.14
N ILE A 308 -1.69 -12.83 6.52
CA ILE A 308 -0.84 -12.05 5.59
C ILE A 308 0.19 -11.22 6.36
N ALA A 309 1.20 -10.74 5.66
CA ALA A 309 2.21 -9.83 6.20
C ALA A 309 1.57 -8.53 6.75
N PRO A 310 2.24 -7.83 7.69
CA PRO A 310 1.81 -6.51 8.15
C PRO A 310 1.55 -5.55 7.00
N VAL A 311 0.53 -4.69 7.15
CA VAL A 311 0.09 -3.75 6.10
C VAL A 311 0.20 -2.33 6.62
N THR A 312 0.77 -1.44 5.81
CA THR A 312 0.65 0.01 5.99
C THR A 312 -0.28 0.57 4.93
N ILE A 313 -1.32 1.27 5.35
CA ILE A 313 -2.27 1.96 4.48
C ILE A 313 -1.96 3.46 4.51
N ILE A 314 -1.83 4.07 3.34
CA ILE A 314 -1.66 5.52 3.18
C ILE A 314 -2.92 6.06 2.50
N ASN A 315 -3.60 7.02 3.13
CA ASN A 315 -4.80 7.64 2.57
C ASN A 315 -4.57 9.12 2.26
N ALA A 316 -5.21 9.60 1.20
CA ALA A 316 -5.43 11.01 0.92
C ALA A 316 -6.75 11.46 1.56
N GLN A 317 -6.81 12.71 2.03
CA GLN A 317 -8.03 13.26 2.62
C GLN A 317 -9.11 13.52 1.57
N ILE A 318 -8.74 14.08 0.42
CA ILE A 318 -9.65 14.48 -0.66
C ILE A 318 -9.79 13.34 -1.66
N ASP A 319 -10.49 12.26 -1.23
CA ASP A 319 -10.51 11.01 -1.98
C ASP A 319 -11.82 10.26 -1.77
N PRO A 320 -12.54 9.87 -2.84
CA PRO A 320 -13.66 8.94 -2.71
C PRO A 320 -13.31 7.63 -2.02
N LEU A 321 -12.04 7.17 -2.12
CA LEU A 321 -11.54 5.91 -1.53
C LEU A 321 -11.07 6.05 -0.07
N LEU A 322 -11.28 7.20 0.58
CA LEU A 322 -10.88 7.38 1.98
C LEU A 322 -11.49 6.33 2.91
N ASP A 323 -12.79 6.04 2.75
CA ASP A 323 -13.48 5.03 3.54
C ASP A 323 -13.07 3.60 3.18
N ASP A 324 -12.62 3.36 1.95
CA ASP A 324 -12.05 2.06 1.53
C ASP A 324 -10.83 1.70 2.38
N GLY A 325 -9.90 2.65 2.56
CA GLY A 325 -8.73 2.45 3.41
C GLY A 325 -9.10 2.24 4.88
N ALA A 326 -10.08 2.98 5.40
CA ALA A 326 -10.53 2.84 6.79
C ALA A 326 -11.24 1.49 7.04
N ARG A 327 -12.06 1.04 6.09
CA ARG A 327 -12.73 -0.26 6.15
C ARG A 327 -11.74 -1.41 6.02
N LEU A 328 -10.74 -1.28 5.14
CA LEU A 328 -9.67 -2.27 5.01
C LEU A 328 -8.82 -2.36 6.29
N GLU A 329 -8.48 -1.23 6.92
CA GLU A 329 -7.80 -1.22 8.22
C GLU A 329 -8.58 -2.04 9.25
N ARG A 330 -9.89 -1.81 9.36
CA ARG A 330 -10.75 -2.56 10.30
C ARG A 330 -10.75 -4.06 9.98
N ALA A 331 -10.96 -4.43 8.72
CA ALA A 331 -10.96 -5.83 8.31
C ALA A 331 -9.62 -6.54 8.59
N LEU A 332 -8.48 -5.85 8.40
CA LEU A 332 -7.16 -6.35 8.73
C LEU A 332 -7.00 -6.56 10.25
N ARG A 333 -7.42 -5.59 11.07
CA ARG A 333 -7.40 -5.70 12.54
C ARG A 333 -8.26 -6.87 13.02
N ASP A 334 -9.46 -7.01 12.49
CA ASP A 334 -10.39 -8.09 12.83
C ASP A 334 -9.83 -9.48 12.44
N ALA A 335 -9.03 -9.53 11.38
CA ALA A 335 -8.30 -10.72 10.96
C ALA A 335 -7.00 -10.99 11.76
N GLY A 336 -6.66 -10.14 12.74
CA GLY A 336 -5.44 -10.24 13.54
C GLY A 336 -4.16 -9.89 12.79
N VAL A 337 -4.26 -9.12 11.69
CA VAL A 337 -3.12 -8.62 10.93
C VAL A 337 -2.65 -7.30 11.50
N ALA A 338 -1.34 -7.17 11.74
CA ALA A 338 -0.76 -5.89 12.14
C ALA A 338 -0.96 -4.86 11.01
N VAL A 339 -1.67 -3.78 11.29
CA VAL A 339 -1.97 -2.73 10.33
C VAL A 339 -1.80 -1.35 10.95
N GLU A 340 -1.28 -0.44 10.15
CA GLU A 340 -1.17 0.97 10.49
C GLU A 340 -1.68 1.78 9.29
N ARG A 341 -2.59 2.73 9.56
CA ARG A 341 -3.14 3.62 8.54
C ARG A 341 -2.76 5.07 8.86
N ARG A 342 -2.21 5.77 7.86
CA ARG A 342 -1.89 7.19 7.94
C ARG A 342 -2.70 7.98 6.91
N LEU A 343 -3.39 9.01 7.39
CA LEU A 343 -4.11 9.98 6.59
C LEU A 343 -3.22 11.20 6.36
N TYR A 344 -3.20 11.69 5.13
CA TYR A 344 -2.53 12.93 4.75
C TYR A 344 -3.59 13.98 4.40
N ASP A 345 -3.60 15.08 5.17
CA ASP A 345 -4.55 16.17 5.00
C ASP A 345 -4.18 17.05 3.80
N GLY A 346 -5.18 17.68 3.19
CA GLY A 346 -4.99 18.62 2.10
C GLY A 346 -4.48 18.05 0.79
N VAL A 347 -4.35 16.74 0.67
CA VAL A 347 -3.96 16.07 -0.59
C VAL A 347 -5.10 15.24 -1.18
N ALA A 348 -5.05 15.06 -2.50
CA ALA A 348 -6.03 14.32 -3.26
C ALA A 348 -5.49 12.95 -3.69
N HIS A 349 -6.37 12.09 -4.21
CA HIS A 349 -5.96 10.86 -4.88
C HIS A 349 -4.80 11.09 -5.84
N GLU A 350 -3.90 10.12 -6.03
CA GLU A 350 -2.69 10.21 -6.86
C GLU A 350 -1.56 11.10 -6.29
N PHE A 351 -1.66 11.60 -5.03
CA PHE A 351 -0.63 12.48 -4.49
C PHE A 351 0.72 11.78 -4.27
N PHE A 352 0.73 10.48 -4.02
CA PHE A 352 1.92 9.73 -3.61
C PHE A 352 3.08 9.86 -4.61
N GLY A 353 2.78 9.89 -5.92
CA GLY A 353 3.77 10.10 -6.98
C GLY A 353 4.26 11.54 -7.15
N GLN A 354 3.78 12.53 -6.36
CA GLN A 354 3.99 13.96 -6.57
C GLN A 354 5.09 14.56 -5.69
N ALA A 355 5.95 13.75 -5.08
CA ALA A 355 6.96 14.17 -4.08
C ALA A 355 7.94 15.25 -4.57
N ALA A 356 8.05 15.47 -5.87
CA ALA A 356 8.87 16.53 -6.44
C ALA A 356 8.29 17.94 -6.22
N VAL A 357 6.98 18.06 -5.91
CA VAL A 357 6.26 19.35 -5.80
C VAL A 357 5.27 19.39 -4.63
N VAL A 358 5.01 18.26 -3.95
CA VAL A 358 4.08 18.15 -2.81
C VAL A 358 4.83 17.54 -1.62
N ASP A 359 4.91 18.29 -0.52
CA ASP A 359 5.67 17.87 0.67
C ASP A 359 5.03 16.66 1.37
N GLU A 360 3.70 16.60 1.44
CA GLU A 360 2.95 15.47 1.99
C GLU A 360 3.24 14.18 1.22
N ALA A 361 3.45 14.27 -0.10
CA ALA A 361 3.86 13.14 -0.91
C ALA A 361 5.27 12.65 -0.57
N LYS A 362 6.20 13.59 -0.33
CA LYS A 362 7.55 13.29 0.11
C LYS A 362 7.56 12.61 1.49
N GLU A 363 6.76 13.13 2.41
CA GLU A 363 6.60 12.52 3.74
C GLU A 363 5.97 11.13 3.65
N ALA A 364 4.95 10.94 2.79
CA ALA A 364 4.30 9.66 2.60
C ALA A 364 5.27 8.60 2.03
N GLN A 365 6.10 8.98 1.06
CA GLN A 365 7.14 8.09 0.53
C GLN A 365 8.20 7.75 1.58
N GLN A 366 8.63 8.75 2.37
CA GLN A 366 9.59 8.51 3.44
C GLN A 366 9.01 7.61 4.52
N TYR A 367 7.77 7.86 4.95
CA TYR A 367 7.07 7.02 5.91
C TYR A 367 6.93 5.56 5.42
N ALA A 368 6.50 5.36 4.17
CA ALA A 368 6.45 4.03 3.56
C ALA A 368 7.82 3.36 3.53
N GLY A 369 8.87 4.10 3.16
CA GLY A 369 10.24 3.63 3.16
C GLY A 369 10.73 3.20 4.54
N ASP A 370 10.41 3.95 5.58
CA ASP A 370 10.83 3.64 6.96
C ASP A 370 10.08 2.40 7.50
N ARG A 371 8.78 2.25 7.17
CA ARG A 371 8.03 1.01 7.47
C ARG A 371 8.66 -0.21 6.82
N LEU A 372 9.05 -0.09 5.56
CA LEU A 372 9.71 -1.15 4.81
C LEU A 372 11.10 -1.48 5.39
N LYS A 373 11.94 -0.47 5.69
CA LYS A 373 13.25 -0.68 6.31
C LYS A 373 13.11 -1.43 7.64
N ALA A 374 12.18 -1.01 8.50
CA ALA A 374 11.91 -1.68 9.77
C ALA A 374 11.52 -3.15 9.55
N ALA A 375 10.65 -3.44 8.57
CA ALA A 375 10.23 -4.80 8.23
C ALA A 375 11.37 -5.66 7.64
N PHE A 376 12.34 -5.04 6.98
CA PHE A 376 13.53 -5.71 6.44
C PHE A 376 14.64 -5.94 7.47
N GLY A 377 14.46 -5.53 8.73
CA GLY A 377 15.45 -5.65 9.80
C GLY A 377 16.54 -4.57 9.75
N GLY A 378 16.32 -3.47 9.03
CA GLY A 378 17.16 -2.26 9.07
C GLY A 378 16.87 -1.45 10.34
N ARG A 379 17.94 -0.93 10.95
CA ARG A 379 17.85 0.05 12.04
C ARG A 379 17.79 1.46 11.48
#